data_106c8422bf8d991a2e963470d5dd95b9
#
_entry.id   106c8422bf8d991a2e963470d5dd95b9
#
_cell.length_a   1.000
_cell.length_b   1.000
_cell.length_c   1.000
_cell.angle_alpha   90.00
_cell.angle_beta   90.00
_cell.angle_gamma   90.00
#
_symmetry.space_group_name_H-M   'P 1'
#
loop_
_entity.id
_entity.type
_entity.pdbx_description
1 polymer ?
#
loop_
_entity_poly.entity_id
_entity_poly.type
_entity_poly.pdbx_seq_one_letter_code
_entity_poly.pdbx_strand_id
1 'polypeptide(L)'
;FLIAIVIMNKLNIVSIARANLFFTILVSVSMIFIFIGNWKNLTFQKIFPILGNGAYTTFFSGISDLFAFGGIACIYLLPPYLKNQKDFKKVAYTSVGLSAFFLLISVATLLFIFPPTIIEQQIFPIYLASRFIDFSRFFQRLDALFLLIWLLSIICYLAIVLYFSTSIFKRVTNLKYSKWISTLFALFIFGTALIPKNMQEISFLENTVYRYIILILVFALSIIILVLANIKYLRSQKMKGIVNEKRI
;
A
#
# COMPACT_ATOMS: atom_id res chain seq x y z
N PHE A 1 -7.05 -13.98 12.20
CA PHE A 1 -6.26 -13.40 11.11
C PHE A 1 -5.28 -14.43 10.53
N LEU A 2 -4.29 -14.93 11.28
CA LEU A 2 -3.26 -15.84 10.79
C LEU A 2 -3.83 -17.06 10.04
N ILE A 3 -4.80 -17.75 10.63
CA ILE A 3 -5.45 -18.94 10.04
C ILE A 3 -6.08 -18.57 8.69
N ALA A 4 -6.80 -17.46 8.62
CA ALA A 4 -7.44 -17.01 7.38
C ALA A 4 -6.41 -16.70 6.28
N ILE A 5 -5.31 -16.02 6.62
CA ILE A 5 -4.21 -15.69 5.69
C ILE A 5 -3.56 -16.96 5.16
N VAL A 6 -3.28 -17.95 6.03
CA VAL A 6 -2.69 -19.24 5.62
C VAL A 6 -3.64 -20.03 4.73
N ILE A 7 -4.94 -20.07 5.04
CA ILE A 7 -5.94 -20.73 4.21
C ILE A 7 -6.02 -20.07 2.83
N MET A 8 -6.10 -18.75 2.77
CA MET A 8 -6.11 -18.01 1.50
C MET A 8 -4.83 -18.26 0.70
N ASN A 9 -3.68 -18.39 1.36
CA ASN A 9 -2.40 -18.65 0.68
C ASN A 9 -2.29 -20.06 0.08
N LYS A 10 -3.14 -21.00 0.51
CA LYS A 10 -3.25 -22.32 -0.13
C LYS A 10 -4.06 -22.28 -1.43
N LEU A 11 -4.78 -21.19 -1.67
CA LEU A 11 -5.50 -20.96 -2.91
C LEU A 11 -4.54 -20.46 -4.01
N ASN A 12 -5.01 -20.52 -5.26
CA ASN A 12 -4.26 -19.97 -6.37
C ASN A 12 -4.24 -18.43 -6.33
N ILE A 13 -3.18 -17.82 -6.86
CA ILE A 13 -3.03 -16.36 -6.92
C ILE A 13 -4.25 -15.66 -7.55
N VAL A 14 -4.89 -16.30 -8.53
CA VAL A 14 -6.09 -15.76 -9.19
C VAL A 14 -7.25 -15.64 -8.21
N SER A 15 -7.44 -16.60 -7.32
CA SER A 15 -8.49 -16.56 -6.29
C SER A 15 -8.21 -15.47 -5.25
N ILE A 16 -6.95 -15.32 -4.82
CA ILE A 16 -6.54 -14.26 -3.91
C ILE A 16 -6.75 -12.89 -4.58
N ALA A 17 -6.37 -12.74 -5.84
CA ALA A 17 -6.56 -11.50 -6.60
C ALA A 17 -8.04 -11.12 -6.75
N ARG A 18 -8.93 -12.09 -7.02
CA ARG A 18 -10.39 -11.85 -7.10
C ARG A 18 -10.96 -11.40 -5.76
N ALA A 19 -10.55 -12.03 -4.65
CA ALA A 19 -10.97 -11.61 -3.31
C ALA A 19 -10.48 -10.18 -3.01
N ASN A 20 -9.21 -9.87 -3.31
CA ASN A 20 -8.68 -8.52 -3.16
C ASN A 20 -9.46 -7.50 -3.99
N LEU A 21 -9.79 -7.79 -5.24
CA LEU A 21 -10.59 -6.90 -6.09
C LEU A 21 -11.97 -6.61 -5.47
N PHE A 22 -12.66 -7.65 -5.00
CA PHE A 22 -13.96 -7.48 -4.34
C PHE A 22 -13.88 -6.55 -3.13
N PHE A 23 -12.94 -6.80 -2.22
CA PHE A 23 -12.77 -5.95 -1.04
C PHE A 23 -12.24 -4.55 -1.38
N THR A 24 -11.41 -4.40 -2.40
CA THR A 24 -10.98 -3.08 -2.89
C THR A 24 -12.17 -2.24 -3.33
N ILE A 25 -13.12 -2.81 -4.04
CA ILE A 25 -14.35 -2.12 -4.44
C ILE A 25 -15.16 -1.71 -3.19
N LEU A 26 -15.33 -2.61 -2.23
CA LEU A 26 -16.08 -2.31 -1.00
C LEU A 26 -15.41 -1.20 -0.17
N VAL A 27 -14.08 -1.23 -0.02
CA VAL A 27 -13.33 -0.17 0.66
C VAL A 27 -13.45 1.15 -0.10
N SER A 28 -13.36 1.13 -1.43
CA SER A 28 -13.49 2.32 -2.25
C SER A 28 -14.87 2.97 -2.09
N VAL A 29 -15.93 2.16 -2.12
CA VAL A 29 -17.30 2.63 -1.89
C VAL A 29 -17.45 3.17 -0.47
N SER A 30 -16.91 2.48 0.54
CA SER A 30 -16.99 2.95 1.93
C SER A 30 -16.24 4.26 2.16
N MET A 31 -15.09 4.48 1.49
CA MET A 31 -14.35 5.75 1.56
C MET A 31 -15.13 6.92 0.95
N ILE A 32 -15.72 6.71 -0.22
CA ILE A 32 -16.59 7.71 -0.85
C ILE A 32 -17.80 8.00 0.04
N PHE A 33 -18.37 6.96 0.66
CA PHE A 33 -19.50 7.09 1.56
C PHE A 33 -19.14 7.89 2.83
N ILE A 34 -17.95 7.69 3.41
CA ILE A 34 -17.47 8.46 4.54
C ILE A 34 -17.33 9.94 4.17
N PHE A 35 -16.78 10.23 2.98
CA PHE A 35 -16.64 11.61 2.50
C PHE A 35 -18.00 12.29 2.33
N ILE A 36 -18.92 11.65 1.60
CA ILE A 36 -20.28 12.18 1.37
C ILE A 36 -21.08 12.28 2.67
N GLY A 37 -21.00 11.26 3.54
CA GLY A 37 -21.73 11.22 4.80
C GLY A 37 -21.32 12.33 5.77
N ASN A 38 -20.10 12.81 5.67
CA ASN A 38 -19.62 13.93 6.47
C ASN A 38 -19.82 15.31 5.81
N TRP A 39 -20.55 15.41 4.72
CA TRP A 39 -20.70 16.67 3.96
C TRP A 39 -21.07 17.87 4.84
N LYS A 40 -21.95 17.66 5.83
CA LYS A 40 -22.36 18.71 6.78
C LYS A 40 -21.26 19.14 7.75
N ASN A 41 -20.28 18.26 7.99
CA ASN A 41 -19.19 18.47 8.94
C ASN A 41 -17.93 19.04 8.27
N LEU A 42 -17.94 19.16 6.92
CA LEU A 42 -16.80 19.66 6.16
C LEU A 42 -16.65 21.17 6.36
N THR A 43 -15.52 21.60 6.87
CA THR A 43 -15.19 23.00 7.09
C THR A 43 -13.86 23.31 6.41
N PHE A 44 -13.90 24.08 5.32
CA PHE A 44 -12.69 24.45 4.55
C PHE A 44 -11.69 25.30 5.34
N GLN A 45 -12.14 26.04 6.34
CA GLN A 45 -11.29 26.86 7.20
C GLN A 45 -10.25 26.04 7.98
N LYS A 46 -10.50 24.76 8.25
CA LYS A 46 -9.60 23.89 9.02
C LYS A 46 -8.30 23.51 8.27
N ILE A 47 -8.25 23.72 6.96
CA ILE A 47 -7.05 23.46 6.15
C ILE A 47 -6.00 24.55 6.34
N PHE A 48 -6.40 25.73 6.75
CA PHE A 48 -5.45 26.85 6.88
C PHE A 48 -4.63 26.76 8.18
N PRO A 49 -3.31 27.00 8.10
CA PRO A 49 -2.52 27.37 6.91
C PRO A 49 -2.18 26.17 6.03
N ILE A 50 -2.42 26.26 4.72
CA ILE A 50 -2.26 25.17 3.73
C ILE A 50 -0.85 24.55 3.74
N LEU A 51 0.18 25.36 3.97
CA LEU A 51 1.57 24.93 4.01
C LEU A 51 2.11 24.72 5.42
N GLY A 52 1.25 24.74 6.45
CA GLY A 52 1.67 24.52 7.84
C GLY A 52 2.88 25.39 8.24
N ASN A 53 4.00 24.74 8.54
CA ASN A 53 5.25 25.38 8.95
C ASN A 53 6.13 25.86 7.78
N GLY A 54 5.58 25.97 6.58
CA GLY A 54 6.28 26.45 5.40
C GLY A 54 6.39 25.42 4.28
N ALA A 55 6.50 25.89 3.03
CA ALA A 55 6.55 25.04 1.84
C ALA A 55 7.71 24.02 1.89
N TYR A 56 8.91 24.48 2.25
CA TYR A 56 10.08 23.60 2.33
C TYR A 56 9.85 22.41 3.27
N THR A 57 9.40 22.69 4.48
CA THR A 57 9.14 21.65 5.50
C THR A 57 8.07 20.67 5.04
N THR A 58 6.98 21.18 4.44
CA THR A 58 5.88 20.35 3.94
C THR A 58 6.33 19.42 2.82
N PHE A 59 7.10 19.91 1.85
CA PHE A 59 7.59 19.07 0.74
C PHE A 59 8.66 18.06 1.18
N PHE A 60 9.59 18.46 2.07
CA PHE A 60 10.61 17.53 2.57
C PHE A 60 10.02 16.43 3.45
N SER A 61 9.07 16.76 4.33
CA SER A 61 8.33 15.76 5.11
C SER A 61 7.53 14.84 4.19
N GLY A 62 6.89 15.40 3.16
CA GLY A 62 6.12 14.63 2.17
C GLY A 62 6.94 13.56 1.44
N ILE A 63 8.26 13.75 1.25
CA ILE A 63 9.13 12.70 0.67
C ILE A 63 9.16 11.48 1.59
N SER A 64 9.24 11.67 2.89
CA SER A 64 9.23 10.54 3.84
C SER A 64 7.89 9.81 3.85
N ASP A 65 6.79 10.50 3.55
CA ASP A 65 5.44 9.93 3.54
C ASP A 65 5.14 9.09 2.30
N LEU A 66 6.04 9.10 1.29
CA LEU A 66 5.98 8.16 0.16
C LEU A 66 6.00 6.70 0.60
N PHE A 67 6.41 6.39 1.83
CA PHE A 67 6.33 5.03 2.37
C PHE A 67 4.90 4.46 2.34
N ALA A 68 3.87 5.31 2.37
CA ALA A 68 2.47 4.91 2.22
C ALA A 68 2.20 4.16 0.89
N PHE A 69 3.02 4.43 -0.13
CA PHE A 69 3.00 3.72 -1.40
C PHE A 69 3.89 2.47 -1.43
N GLY A 70 4.34 1.96 -0.29
CA GLY A 70 5.18 0.76 -0.19
C GLY A 70 4.58 -0.48 -0.90
N GLY A 71 3.26 -0.54 -1.03
CA GLY A 71 2.55 -1.55 -1.82
C GLY A 71 2.95 -1.61 -3.31
N ILE A 72 3.61 -0.58 -3.85
CA ILE A 72 4.21 -0.59 -5.20
C ILE A 72 5.20 -1.76 -5.36
N ALA A 73 5.84 -2.22 -4.29
CA ALA A 73 6.70 -3.39 -4.32
C ALA A 73 6.00 -4.63 -4.92
N CYS A 74 4.70 -4.79 -4.69
CA CYS A 74 3.93 -5.88 -5.26
C CYS A 74 3.80 -5.76 -6.79
N ILE A 75 3.83 -4.55 -7.34
CA ILE A 75 3.74 -4.32 -8.79
C ILE A 75 4.97 -4.88 -9.50
N TYR A 76 6.16 -4.80 -8.89
CA TYR A 76 7.38 -5.38 -9.47
C TYR A 76 7.34 -6.90 -9.61
N LEU A 77 6.47 -7.57 -8.85
CA LEU A 77 6.33 -9.03 -8.85
C LEU A 77 5.21 -9.52 -9.77
N LEU A 78 4.42 -8.59 -10.35
CA LEU A 78 3.29 -8.91 -11.21
C LEU A 78 3.64 -9.41 -12.62
N PRO A 79 4.75 -8.99 -13.30
CA PRO A 79 4.97 -9.33 -14.71
C PRO A 79 4.84 -10.82 -15.05
N PRO A 80 5.30 -11.79 -14.23
CA PRO A 80 5.16 -13.22 -14.53
C PRO A 80 3.71 -13.73 -14.54
N TYR A 81 2.78 -12.98 -13.96
CA TYR A 81 1.36 -13.35 -13.81
C TYR A 81 0.45 -12.65 -14.82
N LEU A 82 0.99 -11.73 -15.61
CA LEU A 82 0.24 -11.02 -16.65
C LEU A 82 0.19 -11.84 -17.95
N LYS A 83 -0.98 -11.90 -18.55
CA LYS A 83 -1.18 -12.55 -19.85
C LYS A 83 -0.42 -11.84 -20.97
N ASN A 84 -0.42 -10.50 -20.95
CA ASN A 84 0.32 -9.65 -21.91
C ASN A 84 1.22 -8.69 -21.13
N GLN A 85 2.51 -8.71 -21.40
CA GLN A 85 3.45 -7.78 -20.76
C GLN A 85 3.21 -6.30 -21.16
N LYS A 86 2.55 -6.06 -22.31
CA LYS A 86 2.17 -4.70 -22.74
C LYS A 86 1.20 -4.04 -21.76
N ASP A 87 0.35 -4.82 -21.09
CA ASP A 87 -0.63 -4.33 -20.13
C ASP A 87 -0.01 -3.89 -18.80
N PHE A 88 1.25 -4.27 -18.54
CA PHE A 88 1.93 -3.93 -17.29
C PHE A 88 1.94 -2.43 -17.01
N LYS A 89 2.26 -1.61 -18.01
CA LYS A 89 2.28 -0.15 -17.84
C LYS A 89 0.90 0.38 -17.44
N LYS A 90 -0.15 -0.08 -18.13
CA LYS A 90 -1.53 0.32 -17.83
C LYS A 90 -1.93 -0.07 -16.41
N VAL A 91 -1.63 -1.32 -16.01
CA VAL A 91 -1.92 -1.82 -14.66
C VAL A 91 -1.17 -0.99 -13.61
N ALA A 92 0.13 -0.73 -13.81
CA ALA A 92 0.93 0.04 -12.87
C ALA A 92 0.40 1.47 -12.70
N TYR A 93 0.18 2.20 -13.79
CA TYR A 93 -0.32 3.59 -13.72
C TYR A 93 -1.73 3.67 -13.12
N THR A 94 -2.63 2.76 -13.50
CA THR A 94 -4.00 2.78 -12.94
C THR A 94 -4.00 2.42 -11.46
N SER A 95 -3.17 1.46 -11.02
CA SER A 95 -3.09 1.09 -9.60
C SER A 95 -2.54 2.22 -8.75
N VAL A 96 -1.43 2.85 -9.17
CA VAL A 96 -0.84 3.97 -8.44
C VAL A 96 -1.76 5.17 -8.44
N GLY A 97 -2.36 5.51 -9.59
CA GLY A 97 -3.29 6.63 -9.70
C GLY A 97 -4.53 6.45 -8.83
N LEU A 98 -5.11 5.25 -8.80
CA LEU A 98 -6.26 4.94 -7.96
C LEU A 98 -5.90 5.00 -6.47
N SER A 99 -4.74 4.46 -6.09
CA SER A 99 -4.26 4.54 -4.70
C SER A 99 -4.03 5.99 -4.26
N ALA A 100 -3.41 6.80 -5.11
CA ALA A 100 -3.20 8.22 -4.85
C ALA A 100 -4.53 8.98 -4.70
N PHE A 101 -5.50 8.70 -5.56
CA PHE A 101 -6.83 9.30 -5.52
C PHE A 101 -7.54 9.01 -4.19
N PHE A 102 -7.58 7.73 -3.75
CA PHE A 102 -8.20 7.38 -2.47
C PHE A 102 -7.44 7.90 -1.26
N LEU A 103 -6.11 7.96 -1.33
CA LEU A 103 -5.30 8.60 -0.30
C LEU A 103 -5.64 10.08 -0.16
N LEU A 104 -5.73 10.80 -1.27
CA LEU A 104 -6.11 12.22 -1.28
C LEU A 104 -7.52 12.44 -0.70
N ILE A 105 -8.51 11.64 -1.10
CA ILE A 105 -9.87 11.72 -0.53
C ILE A 105 -9.83 11.47 0.98
N SER A 106 -9.11 10.46 1.43
CA SER A 106 -9.01 10.12 2.86
C SER A 106 -8.40 11.27 3.66
N VAL A 107 -7.26 11.80 3.21
CA VAL A 107 -6.58 12.91 3.87
C VAL A 107 -7.43 14.18 3.84
N ALA A 108 -8.03 14.52 2.69
CA ALA A 108 -8.92 15.66 2.56
C ALA A 108 -10.12 15.55 3.52
N THR A 109 -10.76 14.37 3.59
CA THR A 109 -11.86 14.13 4.52
C THR A 109 -11.46 14.44 5.95
N LEU A 110 -10.29 13.94 6.39
CA LEU A 110 -9.81 14.16 7.74
C LEU A 110 -9.50 15.62 8.02
N LEU A 111 -8.81 16.30 7.13
CA LEU A 111 -8.43 17.70 7.29
C LEU A 111 -9.64 18.65 7.28
N PHE A 112 -10.69 18.31 6.53
CA PHE A 112 -11.93 19.11 6.53
C PHE A 112 -12.78 18.90 7.79
N ILE A 113 -12.72 17.72 8.42
CA ILE A 113 -13.56 17.38 9.58
C ILE A 113 -12.85 17.74 10.89
N PHE A 114 -11.55 17.43 11.00
CA PHE A 114 -10.82 17.53 12.26
C PHE A 114 -9.65 18.51 12.17
N PRO A 115 -9.34 19.23 13.25
CA PRO A 115 -8.08 19.94 13.36
C PRO A 115 -6.90 18.95 13.39
N PRO A 116 -5.71 19.32 12.89
CA PRO A 116 -4.53 18.45 12.83
C PRO A 116 -4.16 17.82 14.17
N THR A 117 -4.30 18.56 15.27
CA THR A 117 -4.00 18.11 16.62
C THR A 117 -4.82 16.90 17.07
N ILE A 118 -6.06 16.77 16.58
CA ILE A 118 -6.91 15.61 16.88
C ILE A 118 -6.49 14.43 15.99
N ILE A 119 -6.15 14.68 14.72
CA ILE A 119 -5.74 13.61 13.78
C ILE A 119 -4.46 12.94 14.28
N GLU A 120 -3.49 13.71 14.74
CA GLU A 120 -2.18 13.21 15.24
C GLU A 120 -2.31 12.28 16.45
N GLN A 121 -3.34 12.48 17.28
CA GLN A 121 -3.60 11.66 18.47
C GLN A 121 -4.34 10.36 18.18
N GLN A 122 -4.88 10.20 16.97
CA GLN A 122 -5.68 9.04 16.61
C GLN A 122 -4.84 7.98 15.89
N ILE A 123 -4.98 6.74 16.34
CA ILE A 123 -4.34 5.58 15.68
C ILE A 123 -5.05 5.26 14.35
N PHE A 124 -6.37 5.42 14.31
CA PHE A 124 -7.20 5.16 13.13
C PHE A 124 -8.10 6.36 12.81
N PRO A 125 -7.54 7.47 12.25
CA PRO A 125 -8.30 8.70 12.03
C PRO A 125 -9.52 8.51 11.13
N ILE A 126 -9.42 7.68 10.09
CA ILE A 126 -10.54 7.44 9.17
C ILE A 126 -11.72 6.71 9.84
N TYR A 127 -11.44 5.84 10.81
CA TYR A 127 -12.46 5.23 11.64
C TYR A 127 -13.20 6.28 12.49
N LEU A 128 -12.47 7.24 13.04
CA LEU A 128 -13.07 8.36 13.75
C LEU A 128 -14.02 9.14 12.83
N ALA A 129 -13.62 9.42 11.58
CA ALA A 129 -14.47 10.08 10.59
C ALA A 129 -15.75 9.27 10.29
N SER A 130 -15.68 7.94 10.26
CA SER A 130 -16.87 7.10 10.04
C SER A 130 -17.88 7.18 11.19
N ARG A 131 -17.43 7.43 12.42
CA ARG A 131 -18.29 7.62 13.60
C ARG A 131 -18.98 8.98 13.63
N PHE A 132 -18.46 9.97 12.94
CA PHE A 132 -19.04 11.32 12.86
C PHE A 132 -20.21 11.41 11.87
N ILE A 133 -20.48 10.35 11.14
CA ILE A 133 -21.62 10.29 10.21
C ILE A 133 -22.90 10.13 11.01
N ASP A 134 -23.78 11.13 10.95
CA ASP A 134 -25.10 11.10 11.56
C ASP A 134 -26.19 11.15 10.49
N PHE A 135 -26.77 10.00 10.19
CA PHE A 135 -27.88 9.84 9.25
C PHE A 135 -29.22 9.57 9.93
N SER A 136 -29.44 10.06 11.18
CA SER A 136 -30.68 9.76 11.90
C SER A 136 -30.64 8.45 12.70
N ARG A 137 -31.66 8.19 13.49
CA ARG A 137 -31.74 7.07 14.46
C ARG A 137 -31.53 5.66 13.88
N PHE A 138 -31.73 5.47 12.58
CA PHE A 138 -31.64 4.15 11.95
C PHE A 138 -30.21 3.72 11.53
N PHE A 139 -29.28 4.66 11.31
CA PHE A 139 -27.94 4.38 10.80
C PHE A 139 -26.83 4.82 11.76
N GLN A 140 -26.99 4.57 13.03
CA GLN A 140 -26.06 5.01 14.08
C GLN A 140 -24.74 4.22 14.13
N ARG A 141 -24.62 3.08 13.44
CA ARG A 141 -23.45 2.18 13.55
C ARG A 141 -22.83 1.80 12.20
N LEU A 142 -22.71 2.77 11.31
CA LEU A 142 -21.99 2.61 10.04
C LEU A 142 -20.50 2.38 10.26
N ASP A 143 -19.96 2.85 11.36
CA ASP A 143 -18.62 2.62 11.82
C ASP A 143 -18.27 1.13 11.95
N ALA A 144 -19.18 0.31 12.45
CA ALA A 144 -18.99 -1.12 12.59
C ALA A 144 -18.90 -1.83 11.23
N LEU A 145 -19.74 -1.42 10.25
CA LEU A 145 -19.68 -1.94 8.89
C LEU A 145 -18.36 -1.57 8.19
N PHE A 146 -17.94 -0.31 8.32
CA PHE A 146 -16.65 0.14 7.79
C PHE A 146 -15.51 -0.67 8.38
N LEU A 147 -15.48 -0.86 9.70
CA LEU A 147 -14.44 -1.60 10.39
C LEU A 147 -14.38 -3.07 9.92
N LEU A 148 -15.54 -3.71 9.72
CA LEU A 148 -15.62 -5.08 9.20
C LEU A 148 -15.01 -5.18 7.78
N ILE A 149 -15.42 -4.29 6.87
CA ILE A 149 -14.91 -4.26 5.49
C ILE A 149 -13.40 -4.04 5.51
N TRP A 150 -12.92 -3.11 6.32
CA TRP A 150 -11.51 -2.77 6.44
C TRP A 150 -10.68 -3.94 6.98
N LEU A 151 -11.14 -4.62 8.04
CA LEU A 151 -10.47 -5.81 8.59
C LEU A 151 -10.38 -6.96 7.58
N LEU A 152 -11.45 -7.21 6.81
CA LEU A 152 -11.43 -8.24 5.77
C LEU A 152 -10.47 -7.88 4.63
N SER A 153 -10.39 -6.60 4.27
CA SER A 153 -9.43 -6.10 3.28
C SER A 153 -7.98 -6.30 3.72
N ILE A 154 -7.68 -6.08 5.00
CA ILE A 154 -6.34 -6.32 5.57
C ILE A 154 -5.97 -7.81 5.45
N ILE A 155 -6.89 -8.73 5.74
CA ILE A 155 -6.63 -10.17 5.60
C ILE A 155 -6.26 -10.50 4.15
N CYS A 156 -7.00 -9.97 3.18
CA CYS A 156 -6.74 -10.18 1.76
C CYS A 156 -5.39 -9.58 1.32
N TYR A 157 -5.07 -8.38 1.80
CA TYR A 157 -3.78 -7.73 1.56
C TYR A 157 -2.61 -8.56 2.13
N LEU A 158 -2.70 -8.98 3.38
CA LEU A 158 -1.67 -9.80 4.01
C LEU A 158 -1.51 -11.16 3.32
N ALA A 159 -2.59 -11.74 2.81
CA ALA A 159 -2.53 -12.99 2.05
C ALA A 159 -1.72 -12.83 0.75
N ILE A 160 -1.88 -11.73 0.00
CA ILE A 160 -1.13 -11.50 -1.23
C ILE A 160 0.35 -11.18 -0.94
N VAL A 161 0.63 -10.44 0.13
CA VAL A 161 2.00 -10.15 0.58
C VAL A 161 2.72 -11.44 0.97
N LEU A 162 2.06 -12.32 1.74
CA LEU A 162 2.60 -13.62 2.11
C LEU A 162 2.83 -14.51 0.88
N TYR A 163 1.93 -14.48 -0.10
CA TYR A 163 2.08 -15.21 -1.35
C TYR A 163 3.34 -14.77 -2.12
N PHE A 164 3.53 -13.48 -2.29
CA PHE A 164 4.71 -12.96 -2.98
C PHE A 164 5.99 -13.24 -2.21
N SER A 165 6.00 -13.06 -0.88
CA SER A 165 7.17 -13.34 -0.04
C SER A 165 7.61 -14.81 -0.15
N THR A 166 6.66 -15.73 -0.06
CA THR A 166 6.95 -17.16 -0.21
C THR A 166 7.37 -17.54 -1.63
N SER A 167 6.82 -16.85 -2.64
CA SER A 167 7.20 -17.08 -4.05
C SER A 167 8.62 -16.62 -4.34
N ILE A 168 9.03 -15.45 -3.80
CA ILE A 168 10.41 -14.96 -3.91
C ILE A 168 11.36 -15.93 -3.22
N PHE A 169 11.06 -16.30 -1.97
CA PHE A 169 11.90 -17.23 -1.21
C PHE A 169 12.14 -18.54 -1.96
N LYS A 170 11.09 -19.14 -2.52
CA LYS A 170 11.20 -20.37 -3.32
C LYS A 170 12.08 -20.20 -4.55
N ARG A 171 11.99 -19.05 -5.23
CA ARG A 171 12.83 -18.77 -6.41
C ARG A 171 14.31 -18.60 -6.04
N VAL A 172 14.60 -17.95 -4.93
CA VAL A 172 15.96 -17.70 -4.47
C VAL A 172 16.61 -18.99 -3.97
N THR A 173 15.87 -19.81 -3.22
CA THR A 173 16.39 -21.06 -2.60
C THR A 173 16.29 -22.28 -3.51
N ASN A 174 15.66 -22.17 -4.69
CA ASN A 174 15.38 -23.30 -5.60
C ASN A 174 14.63 -24.46 -4.93
N LEU A 175 13.89 -24.18 -3.84
CA LEU A 175 13.13 -25.20 -3.13
C LEU A 175 11.88 -25.61 -3.93
N LYS A 176 11.63 -26.94 -3.98
CA LYS A 176 10.38 -27.46 -4.54
C LYS A 176 9.18 -26.94 -3.75
N TYR A 177 8.04 -26.80 -4.44
CA TYR A 177 6.82 -26.31 -3.82
C TYR A 177 6.43 -27.16 -2.60
N SER A 178 6.45 -26.56 -1.43
CA SER A 178 5.91 -27.14 -0.20
C SER A 178 4.88 -26.19 0.40
N LYS A 179 3.69 -26.72 0.69
CA LYS A 179 2.60 -25.96 1.36
C LYS A 179 2.99 -25.51 2.77
N TRP A 180 3.96 -26.18 3.39
CA TRP A 180 4.46 -25.85 4.72
C TRP A 180 5.27 -24.55 4.77
N ILE A 181 5.93 -24.17 3.67
CA ILE A 181 6.75 -22.95 3.61
C ILE A 181 5.89 -21.72 3.91
N SER A 182 4.69 -21.60 3.33
CA SER A 182 3.80 -20.48 3.60
C SER A 182 3.34 -20.43 5.06
N THR A 183 3.13 -21.58 5.67
CA THR A 183 2.75 -21.69 7.09
C THR A 183 3.90 -21.25 8.00
N LEU A 184 5.14 -21.68 7.71
CA LEU A 184 6.33 -21.27 8.46
C LEU A 184 6.56 -19.76 8.34
N PHE A 185 6.44 -19.19 7.15
CA PHE A 185 6.52 -17.75 6.96
C PHE A 185 5.44 -16.99 7.74
N ALA A 186 4.20 -17.49 7.72
CA ALA A 186 3.12 -16.88 8.47
C ALA A 186 3.37 -16.92 9.99
N LEU A 187 3.89 -18.03 10.51
CA LEU A 187 4.28 -18.14 11.92
C LEU A 187 5.44 -17.21 12.28
N PHE A 188 6.43 -17.08 11.39
CA PHE A 188 7.53 -16.15 11.59
C PHE A 188 7.05 -14.69 11.63
N ILE A 189 6.20 -14.28 10.67
CA ILE A 189 5.58 -12.93 10.64
C ILE A 189 4.75 -12.71 11.91
N PHE A 190 3.98 -13.69 12.34
CA PHE A 190 3.20 -13.59 13.58
C PHE A 190 4.10 -13.44 14.81
N GLY A 191 5.19 -14.22 14.90
CA GLY A 191 6.16 -14.09 15.98
C GLY A 191 6.80 -12.69 16.03
N THR A 192 7.19 -12.14 14.87
CA THR A 192 7.74 -10.77 14.79
C THR A 192 6.70 -9.71 15.13
N ALA A 193 5.43 -9.91 14.79
CA ALA A 193 4.34 -8.99 15.13
C ALA A 193 4.04 -8.92 16.63
N LEU A 194 4.46 -9.92 17.42
CA LEU A 194 4.29 -9.93 18.88
C LEU A 194 5.45 -9.26 19.63
N ILE A 195 6.51 -8.83 18.94
CA ILE A 195 7.68 -8.19 19.58
C ILE A 195 7.30 -6.84 20.22
N PRO A 196 6.57 -5.93 19.54
CA PRO A 196 6.17 -4.67 20.16
C PRO A 196 5.17 -4.90 21.31
N LYS A 197 5.41 -4.25 22.45
CA LYS A 197 4.59 -4.43 23.67
C LYS A 197 3.36 -3.53 23.70
N ASN A 198 3.40 -2.41 23.01
CA ASN A 198 2.33 -1.42 23.01
C ASN A 198 2.25 -0.67 21.66
N MET A 199 1.16 0.08 21.47
CA MET A 199 0.93 0.86 20.26
C MET A 199 1.94 1.98 20.03
N GLN A 200 2.51 2.52 21.10
CA GLN A 200 3.55 3.57 21.01
C GLN A 200 4.84 3.01 20.39
N GLU A 201 5.23 1.79 20.78
CA GLU A 201 6.38 1.11 20.17
C GLU A 201 6.13 0.80 18.68
N ILE A 202 4.90 0.39 18.32
CA ILE A 202 4.52 0.17 16.91
C ILE A 202 4.66 1.47 16.12
N SER A 203 4.10 2.58 16.62
CA SER A 203 4.19 3.89 15.96
C SER A 203 5.63 4.39 15.88
N PHE A 204 6.44 4.15 16.91
CA PHE A 204 7.86 4.49 16.88
C PHE A 204 8.61 3.68 15.81
N LEU A 205 8.40 2.37 15.75
CA LEU A 205 9.01 1.50 14.74
C LEU A 205 8.57 1.87 13.32
N GLU A 206 7.30 2.19 13.13
CA GLU A 206 6.76 2.64 11.85
C GLU A 206 7.43 3.92 11.39
N ASN A 207 7.49 4.94 12.25
CA ASN A 207 8.03 6.24 11.89
C ASN A 207 9.56 6.27 11.76
N THR A 208 10.29 5.43 12.53
CA THR A 208 11.75 5.50 12.61
C THR A 208 12.43 4.41 11.79
N VAL A 209 11.86 3.21 11.72
CA VAL A 209 12.51 2.05 11.09
C VAL A 209 11.84 1.68 9.78
N TYR A 210 10.55 1.35 9.82
CA TYR A 210 9.85 0.81 8.63
C TYR A 210 9.71 1.84 7.53
N ARG A 211 9.46 3.09 7.85
CA ARG A 211 9.37 4.20 6.89
C ARG A 211 10.63 4.28 6.04
N TYR A 212 11.81 4.33 6.66
CA TYR A 212 13.08 4.45 5.93
C TYR A 212 13.48 3.16 5.20
N ILE A 213 13.21 1.99 5.80
CA ILE A 213 13.46 0.71 5.12
C ILE A 213 12.64 0.61 3.83
N ILE A 214 11.36 0.94 3.88
CA ILE A 214 10.49 0.91 2.70
C ILE A 214 10.97 1.91 1.64
N LEU A 215 11.33 3.15 2.04
CA LEU A 215 11.86 4.14 1.10
C LEU A 215 13.13 3.65 0.40
N ILE A 216 14.06 3.08 1.14
CA ILE A 216 15.32 2.57 0.57
C ILE A 216 15.06 1.38 -0.34
N LEU A 217 14.33 0.36 0.13
CA LEU A 217 14.14 -0.87 -0.62
C LEU A 217 13.21 -0.71 -1.83
N VAL A 218 12.13 0.05 -1.70
CA VAL A 218 11.13 0.18 -2.76
C VAL A 218 11.51 1.26 -3.77
N PHE A 219 11.98 2.41 -3.31
CA PHE A 219 12.24 3.55 -4.19
C PHE A 219 13.71 3.68 -4.57
N ALA A 220 14.64 3.76 -3.60
CA ALA A 220 16.04 4.00 -3.91
C ALA A 220 16.66 2.83 -4.69
N LEU A 221 16.43 1.59 -4.25
CA LEU A 221 16.93 0.41 -4.96
C LEU A 221 16.37 0.30 -6.39
N SER A 222 15.09 0.61 -6.55
CA SER A 222 14.43 0.58 -7.87
C SER A 222 15.00 1.64 -8.81
N ILE A 223 15.28 2.85 -8.32
CA ILE A 223 15.93 3.91 -9.09
C ILE A 223 17.35 3.46 -9.51
N ILE A 224 18.12 2.89 -8.58
CA ILE A 224 19.48 2.39 -8.87
C ILE A 224 19.43 1.33 -9.97
N ILE A 225 18.54 0.34 -9.87
CA ILE A 225 18.39 -0.71 -10.89
C ILE A 225 17.99 -0.12 -12.24
N LEU A 226 17.09 0.85 -12.26
CA LEU A 226 16.65 1.51 -13.49
C LEU A 226 17.80 2.29 -14.15
N VAL A 227 18.59 3.03 -13.38
CA VAL A 227 19.77 3.76 -13.87
C VAL A 227 20.80 2.78 -14.45
N LEU A 228 21.11 1.70 -13.73
CA LEU A 228 22.06 0.67 -14.20
C LEU A 228 21.57 -0.02 -15.48
N ALA A 229 20.27 -0.35 -15.55
CA ALA A 229 19.67 -0.93 -16.75
C ALA A 229 19.75 0.02 -17.95
N ASN A 230 19.50 1.30 -17.74
CA ASN A 230 19.59 2.31 -18.80
C ASN A 230 21.03 2.51 -19.30
N ILE A 231 22.01 2.57 -18.40
CA ILE A 231 23.43 2.64 -18.76
C ILE A 231 23.83 1.41 -19.59
N LYS A 232 23.44 0.21 -19.17
CA LYS A 232 23.72 -1.03 -19.91
C LYS A 232 23.07 -1.03 -21.29
N TYR A 233 21.85 -0.56 -21.39
CA TYR A 233 21.13 -0.43 -22.66
C TYR A 233 21.85 0.53 -23.63
N LEU A 234 22.23 1.72 -23.17
CA LEU A 234 22.97 2.71 -23.98
C LEU A 234 24.33 2.18 -24.45
N ARG A 235 25.06 1.47 -23.57
CA ARG A 235 26.32 0.82 -23.95
C ARG A 235 26.11 -0.24 -25.03
N SER A 236 25.07 -1.05 -24.92
CA SER A 236 24.73 -2.08 -25.90
C SER A 236 24.38 -1.48 -27.28
N GLN A 237 23.63 -0.39 -27.30
CA GLN A 237 23.29 0.34 -28.53
C GLN A 237 24.56 0.90 -29.20
N LYS A 238 25.46 1.51 -28.43
CA LYS A 238 26.72 2.08 -28.93
C LYS A 238 27.63 1.00 -29.54
N MET A 239 27.70 -0.18 -28.92
CA MET A 239 28.45 -1.31 -29.46
C MET A 239 27.86 -1.85 -30.77
N LYS A 240 26.53 -1.91 -30.90
CA LYS A 240 25.85 -2.33 -32.13
C LYS A 240 26.09 -1.33 -33.27
N GLY A 241 26.12 -0.02 -33.01
CA GLY A 241 26.47 1.01 -34.00
C GLY A 241 27.90 0.85 -34.55
N ILE A 242 28.87 0.65 -33.67
CA ILE A 242 30.28 0.46 -34.04
C ILE A 242 30.48 -0.81 -34.88
N VAL A 243 29.76 -1.89 -34.58
CA VAL A 243 29.83 -3.15 -35.35
C VAL A 243 29.24 -3.00 -36.75
N ASN A 244 28.18 -2.20 -36.90
CA ASN A 244 27.59 -1.94 -38.22
C ASN A 244 28.44 -1.02 -39.08
N GLU A 245 29.11 0.00 -38.51
CA GLU A 245 30.06 0.85 -39.24
C GLU A 245 31.30 0.10 -39.74
N LYS A 246 31.72 -0.97 -39.07
CA LYS A 246 32.87 -1.79 -39.49
C LYS A 246 32.51 -2.85 -40.55
N ARG A 247 31.25 -2.98 -40.92
CA ARG A 247 30.76 -3.93 -41.93
C ARG A 247 30.43 -3.27 -43.28
N ILE A 248 30.58 -1.96 -43.40
CA ILE A 248 30.52 -1.18 -44.62
C ILE A 248 31.98 -0.87 -45.03
#